data_98603184476a07993a060ae2f09a1a58
#
_entry.id   98603184476a07993a060ae2f09a1a58
#
_cell.length_a   1.000
_cell.length_b   1.000
_cell.length_c   1.000
_cell.angle_alpha   90.00
_cell.angle_beta   90.00
_cell.angle_gamma   90.00
#
_symmetry.space_group_name_H-M   'P 1'
#
loop_
_entity.id
_entity.type
_entity.pdbx_description
1 polymer ?
#
loop_
_entity_poly.entity_id
_entity_poly.type
_entity_poly.pdbx_seq_one_letter_code
_entity_poly.pdbx_strand_id
1 'polypeptide(L)'
;MELNQNTEKLDNYRKRAAELVGKMTLEEKVAQTLYQAPAVERLNIKAYNWWNEALHGVARAGTATVFPQAIGLAATFDEDLLEQVGDAVSTEARAKFNMQQEGKDTDIYKGLTFWAPNVNIFRDPRWGRGHETFGEDPYLTSRLGVRYIEGCLLYTSPSPRDRSV
;
A
#
# COMPACT_ATOMS: atom_id res chain seq x y z
N MET A 1 -15.03 -13.22 -19.18
CA MET A 1 -15.99 -13.25 -18.07
C MET A 1 -15.46 -12.56 -16.80
N GLU A 2 -14.22 -12.76 -16.40
CA GLU A 2 -13.62 -12.16 -15.19
C GLU A 2 -13.43 -10.64 -15.24
N LEU A 3 -13.04 -10.05 -16.38
CA LEU A 3 -12.91 -8.59 -16.55
C LEU A 3 -14.22 -7.85 -16.25
N ASN A 4 -15.35 -8.42 -16.64
CA ASN A 4 -16.68 -7.82 -16.40
C ASN A 4 -17.05 -7.80 -14.91
N GLN A 5 -16.73 -8.87 -14.18
CA GLN A 5 -17.04 -8.95 -12.73
C GLN A 5 -16.22 -7.95 -11.90
N ASN A 6 -14.98 -7.66 -12.30
CA ASN A 6 -14.15 -6.66 -11.59
C ASN A 6 -14.63 -5.23 -11.87
N THR A 7 -15.04 -4.95 -13.09
CA THR A 7 -15.62 -3.64 -13.44
C THR A 7 -16.88 -3.38 -12.63
N GLU A 8 -17.78 -4.36 -12.55
CA GLU A 8 -19.01 -4.24 -11.75
C GLU A 8 -18.73 -4.05 -10.24
N LYS A 9 -17.73 -4.76 -9.68
CA LYS A 9 -17.32 -4.55 -8.29
C LYS A 9 -16.79 -3.15 -8.04
N LEU A 10 -15.92 -2.64 -8.92
CA LEU A 10 -15.37 -1.30 -8.82
C LEU A 10 -16.45 -0.23 -8.92
N ASP A 11 -17.40 -0.40 -9.83
CA ASP A 11 -18.51 0.55 -9.98
C ASP A 11 -19.42 0.53 -8.76
N ASN A 12 -19.66 -0.62 -8.15
CA ASN A 12 -20.37 -0.73 -6.89
C ASN A 12 -19.63 -0.01 -5.74
N TYR A 13 -18.31 -0.19 -5.62
CA TYR A 13 -17.52 0.53 -4.61
C TYR A 13 -17.54 2.05 -4.84
N ARG A 14 -17.40 2.51 -6.09
CA ARG A 14 -17.50 3.92 -6.44
C ARG A 14 -18.87 4.51 -6.08
N LYS A 15 -19.94 3.79 -6.40
CA LYS A 15 -21.31 4.21 -6.06
C LYS A 15 -21.49 4.33 -4.55
N ARG A 16 -21.09 3.31 -3.78
CA ARG A 16 -21.14 3.36 -2.31
C ARG A 16 -20.31 4.49 -1.73
N ALA A 17 -19.11 4.73 -2.26
CA ALA A 17 -18.28 5.85 -1.84
C ALA A 17 -18.95 7.20 -2.13
N ALA A 18 -19.51 7.37 -3.31
CA ALA A 18 -20.25 8.59 -3.69
C ALA A 18 -21.47 8.84 -2.78
N GLU A 19 -22.21 7.80 -2.44
CA GLU A 19 -23.34 7.89 -1.51
C GLU A 19 -22.90 8.31 -0.10
N LEU A 20 -21.78 7.77 0.42
CA LEU A 20 -21.21 8.15 1.71
C LEU A 20 -20.72 9.60 1.68
N VAL A 21 -19.94 9.98 0.66
CA VAL A 21 -19.45 11.35 0.49
C VAL A 21 -20.61 12.34 0.35
N GLY A 22 -21.69 11.96 -0.33
CA GLY A 22 -22.91 12.78 -0.45
C GLY A 22 -23.58 13.09 0.90
N LYS A 23 -23.40 12.22 1.88
CA LYS A 23 -23.96 12.37 3.24
C LYS A 23 -23.03 13.13 4.20
N MET A 24 -21.77 13.35 3.84
CA MET A 24 -20.78 14.07 4.66
C MET A 24 -21.02 15.58 4.61
N THR A 25 -20.75 16.26 5.74
CA THR A 25 -20.61 17.71 5.78
C THR A 25 -19.33 18.14 5.07
N LEU A 26 -19.16 19.45 4.83
CA LEU A 26 -17.95 19.98 4.24
C LEU A 26 -16.73 19.74 5.15
N GLU A 27 -16.90 19.97 6.44
CA GLU A 27 -15.85 19.75 7.45
C GLU A 27 -15.41 18.28 7.52
N GLU A 28 -16.36 17.35 7.48
CA GLU A 28 -16.07 15.92 7.43
C GLU A 28 -15.31 15.53 6.15
N LYS A 29 -15.71 16.07 4.99
CA LYS A 29 -14.98 15.83 3.72
C LYS A 29 -13.55 16.35 3.79
N VAL A 30 -13.34 17.55 4.31
CA VAL A 30 -12.01 18.13 4.48
C VAL A 30 -11.17 17.28 5.45
N ALA A 31 -11.74 16.84 6.57
CA ALA A 31 -11.04 16.00 7.53
C ALA A 31 -10.59 14.66 6.94
N GLN A 32 -11.37 14.07 6.01
CA GLN A 32 -10.99 12.82 5.32
C GLN A 32 -9.82 12.98 4.34
N THR A 33 -9.40 14.20 4.00
CA THR A 33 -8.22 14.43 3.14
C THR A 33 -6.90 14.46 3.92
N LEU A 34 -6.95 14.41 5.25
CA LEU A 34 -5.77 14.35 6.11
C LEU A 34 -5.22 12.91 6.17
N TYR A 35 -3.91 12.78 6.42
CA TYR A 35 -3.30 11.47 6.62
C TYR A 35 -3.89 10.72 7.82
N GLN A 36 -4.30 11.44 8.84
CA GLN A 36 -5.04 10.93 10.00
C GLN A 36 -6.53 11.24 9.80
N ALA A 37 -7.20 10.44 8.98
CA ALA A 37 -8.61 10.60 8.71
C ALA A 37 -9.44 10.20 9.94
N PRO A 38 -10.21 11.11 10.55
CA PRO A 38 -11.02 10.80 11.73
C PRO A 38 -12.22 9.91 11.39
N ALA A 39 -12.76 9.25 12.42
CA ALA A 39 -14.02 8.52 12.27
C ALA A 39 -15.18 9.47 11.96
N VAL A 40 -16.14 9.00 11.16
CA VAL A 40 -17.45 9.63 11.01
C VAL A 40 -18.50 8.63 11.52
N GLU A 41 -18.68 8.61 12.83
CA GLU A 41 -19.46 7.58 13.53
C GLU A 41 -20.90 7.47 13.01
N ARG A 42 -21.57 8.61 12.76
CA ARG A 42 -22.94 8.64 12.22
C ARG A 42 -23.10 7.97 10.85
N LEU A 43 -21.99 7.80 10.12
CA LEU A 43 -21.92 7.10 8.83
C LEU A 43 -21.24 5.73 8.92
N ASN A 44 -20.90 5.31 10.14
CA ASN A 44 -20.15 4.07 10.40
C ASN A 44 -18.81 4.00 9.64
N ILE A 45 -18.14 5.15 9.49
CA ILE A 45 -16.81 5.24 8.91
C ILE A 45 -15.80 5.25 10.06
N LYS A 46 -14.91 4.27 10.06
CA LYS A 46 -13.84 4.16 11.06
C LYS A 46 -12.73 5.18 10.78
N ALA A 47 -12.03 5.59 11.82
CA ALA A 47 -10.77 6.32 11.65
C ALA A 47 -9.75 5.48 10.91
N TYR A 48 -8.94 6.15 10.08
CA TYR A 48 -7.88 5.50 9.33
C TYR A 48 -6.64 6.39 9.23
N ASN A 49 -5.47 5.81 9.44
CA ASN A 49 -4.22 6.50 9.23
C ASN A 49 -3.59 6.06 7.91
N TRP A 50 -3.42 7.01 6.99
CA TRP A 50 -2.86 6.79 5.65
C TRP A 50 -1.34 6.73 5.66
N TRP A 51 -0.68 7.10 6.76
CA TRP A 51 0.76 7.15 6.86
C TRP A 51 1.34 5.82 7.32
N ASN A 52 1.67 4.98 6.36
CA ASN A 52 2.28 3.68 6.60
C ASN A 52 3.44 3.50 5.64
N GLU A 53 4.48 2.78 6.06
CA GLU A 53 5.61 2.50 5.22
C GLU A 53 6.12 1.06 5.41
N ALA A 54 6.74 0.52 4.38
CA ALA A 54 7.33 -0.80 4.36
C ALA A 54 8.60 -0.81 3.49
N LEU A 55 9.46 0.20 3.65
CA LEU A 55 10.69 0.37 2.85
C LEU A 55 11.65 -0.82 2.97
N HIS A 56 11.65 -1.50 4.11
CA HIS A 56 12.42 -2.71 4.36
C HIS A 56 11.70 -3.71 5.29
N GLY A 57 10.41 -3.86 5.11
CA GLY A 57 9.48 -4.61 5.96
C GLY A 57 8.48 -3.69 6.65
N VAL A 58 7.46 -4.26 7.29
CA VAL A 58 6.38 -3.48 7.93
C VAL A 58 6.94 -2.70 9.12
N ALA A 59 6.93 -1.36 9.00
CA ALA A 59 7.57 -0.50 9.98
C ALA A 59 6.69 -0.24 11.21
N ARG A 60 7.37 -0.14 12.36
CA ARG A 60 6.99 0.54 13.61
C ARG A 60 5.72 0.08 14.30
N ALA A 61 5.09 -0.99 13.84
CA ALA A 61 3.93 -1.59 14.48
C ALA A 61 4.28 -2.95 15.12
N GLY A 62 5.26 -2.97 16.03
CA GLY A 62 5.80 -4.16 16.66
C GLY A 62 6.85 -4.89 15.80
N THR A 63 7.09 -6.17 16.07
CA THR A 63 8.08 -6.97 15.36
C THR A 63 7.56 -7.39 13.99
N ALA A 64 8.43 -7.32 12.97
CA ALA A 64 8.17 -7.82 11.62
C ALA A 64 9.49 -8.29 10.99
N THR A 65 9.41 -8.99 9.86
CA THR A 65 10.59 -9.35 9.08
C THR A 65 11.24 -8.09 8.51
N VAL A 66 12.56 -7.99 8.67
CA VAL A 66 13.36 -6.89 8.12
C VAL A 66 14.05 -7.36 6.86
N PHE A 67 13.80 -6.67 5.76
CA PHE A 67 14.43 -6.89 4.46
C PHE A 67 15.49 -5.82 4.18
N PRO A 68 16.42 -6.04 3.25
CA PRO A 68 17.23 -4.96 2.69
C PRO A 68 16.35 -3.86 2.09
N GLN A 69 16.86 -2.64 2.04
CA GLN A 69 16.16 -1.56 1.34
C GLN A 69 16.11 -1.82 -0.17
N ALA A 70 15.23 -1.11 -0.88
CA ALA A 70 14.95 -1.34 -2.30
C ALA A 70 16.23 -1.37 -3.17
N ILE A 71 17.19 -0.48 -2.92
CA ILE A 71 18.47 -0.46 -3.65
C ILE A 71 19.29 -1.74 -3.43
N GLY A 72 19.26 -2.29 -2.23
CA GLY A 72 19.93 -3.57 -1.91
C GLY A 72 19.20 -4.77 -2.52
N LEU A 73 17.89 -4.77 -2.51
CA LEU A 73 17.07 -5.78 -3.18
C LEU A 73 17.29 -5.74 -4.70
N ALA A 74 17.39 -4.56 -5.29
CA ALA A 74 17.65 -4.40 -6.72
C ALA A 74 18.99 -4.99 -7.16
N ALA A 75 20.00 -4.99 -6.30
CA ALA A 75 21.32 -5.58 -6.58
C ALA A 75 21.27 -7.11 -6.74
N THR A 76 20.18 -7.77 -6.40
CA THR A 76 19.98 -9.20 -6.64
C THR A 76 19.62 -9.50 -8.10
N PHE A 77 19.02 -8.56 -8.83
CA PHE A 77 18.43 -8.74 -10.16
C PHE A 77 17.39 -9.87 -10.22
N ASP A 78 16.78 -10.22 -9.09
CA ASP A 78 15.88 -11.35 -8.92
C ASP A 78 14.42 -10.87 -8.77
N GLU A 79 13.66 -10.99 -9.84
CA GLU A 79 12.25 -10.59 -9.89
C GLU A 79 11.38 -11.45 -8.98
N ASP A 80 11.63 -12.75 -8.92
CA ASP A 80 10.82 -13.68 -8.12
C ASP A 80 11.07 -13.46 -6.61
N LEU A 81 12.28 -13.08 -6.24
CA LEU A 81 12.58 -12.67 -4.86
C LEU A 81 11.79 -11.42 -4.47
N LEU A 82 11.68 -10.44 -5.37
CA LEU A 82 10.92 -9.21 -5.10
C LEU A 82 9.43 -9.47 -4.91
N GLU A 83 8.85 -10.40 -5.68
CA GLU A 83 7.45 -10.83 -5.51
C GLU A 83 7.26 -11.50 -4.14
N GLN A 84 8.15 -12.40 -3.73
CA GLN A 84 8.12 -13.07 -2.43
C GLN A 84 8.27 -12.09 -1.27
N VAL A 85 9.13 -11.08 -1.40
CA VAL A 85 9.26 -10.00 -0.39
C VAL A 85 7.97 -9.21 -0.28
N GLY A 86 7.35 -8.86 -1.42
CA GLY A 86 6.06 -8.18 -1.47
C GLY A 86 4.96 -8.98 -0.79
N ASP A 87 4.88 -10.28 -1.05
CA ASP A 87 3.91 -11.19 -0.43
C ASP A 87 4.12 -11.28 1.10
N ALA A 88 5.36 -11.46 1.55
CA ALA A 88 5.68 -11.50 2.98
C ALA A 88 5.28 -10.20 3.70
N VAL A 89 5.62 -9.04 3.12
CA VAL A 89 5.24 -7.72 3.65
C VAL A 89 3.72 -7.58 3.72
N SER A 90 3.02 -7.95 2.66
CA SER A 90 1.55 -7.89 2.58
C SER A 90 0.89 -8.79 3.63
N THR A 91 1.38 -10.01 3.78
CA THR A 91 0.87 -10.99 4.76
C THR A 91 1.06 -10.49 6.20
N GLU A 92 2.26 -10.04 6.55
CA GLU A 92 2.55 -9.51 7.89
C GLU A 92 1.74 -8.24 8.19
N ALA A 93 1.63 -7.34 7.21
CA ALA A 93 0.82 -6.13 7.33
C ALA A 93 -0.65 -6.45 7.59
N ARG A 94 -1.22 -7.39 6.85
CA ARG A 94 -2.61 -7.82 7.00
C ARG A 94 -2.86 -8.48 8.35
N ALA A 95 -1.96 -9.35 8.79
CA ALA A 95 -2.07 -9.99 10.08
C ALA A 95 -2.07 -8.97 11.22
N LYS A 96 -1.12 -8.03 11.20
CA LYS A 96 -1.02 -6.95 12.19
C LYS A 96 -2.25 -6.04 12.16
N PHE A 97 -2.69 -5.62 10.98
CA PHE A 97 -3.88 -4.79 10.83
C PHE A 97 -5.12 -5.46 11.43
N ASN A 98 -5.35 -6.73 11.14
CA ASN A 98 -6.50 -7.46 11.66
C ASN A 98 -6.48 -7.52 13.20
N MET A 99 -5.33 -7.84 13.80
CA MET A 99 -5.19 -7.87 15.25
C MET A 99 -5.40 -6.50 15.91
N GLN A 100 -4.90 -5.45 15.28
CA GLN A 100 -5.04 -4.08 15.79
C GLN A 100 -6.49 -3.56 15.69
N GLN A 101 -7.24 -4.00 14.67
CA GLN A 101 -8.66 -3.63 14.54
C GLN A 101 -9.51 -4.15 15.70
N GLU A 102 -9.16 -5.29 16.32
CA GLU A 102 -9.83 -5.79 17.51
C GLU A 102 -9.62 -4.84 18.70
N GLY A 103 -8.42 -4.27 18.83
CA GLY A 103 -8.07 -3.26 19.83
C GLY A 103 -8.51 -1.83 19.49
N LYS A 104 -9.12 -1.60 18.32
CA LYS A 104 -9.47 -0.27 17.79
C LYS A 104 -8.25 0.66 17.65
N ASP A 105 -7.09 0.11 17.43
CA ASP A 105 -5.85 0.86 17.28
C ASP A 105 -5.63 1.22 15.80
N THR A 106 -5.87 2.48 15.47
CA THR A 106 -5.77 3.04 14.10
C THR A 106 -4.69 4.11 13.99
N ASP A 107 -3.66 4.04 14.80
CA ASP A 107 -2.58 5.02 14.82
C ASP A 107 -1.65 4.89 13.59
N ILE A 108 -0.70 5.80 13.50
CA ILE A 108 0.34 5.83 12.45
C ILE A 108 1.06 4.46 12.33
N TYR A 109 1.39 4.08 11.13
CA TYR A 109 2.05 2.79 10.77
C TYR A 109 1.20 1.52 11.02
N LYS A 110 -0.10 1.65 11.24
CA LYS A 110 -1.01 0.53 11.53
C LYS A 110 -2.08 0.30 10.47
N GLY A 111 -1.99 1.01 9.35
CA GLY A 111 -2.87 0.84 8.19
C GLY A 111 -2.30 -0.10 7.14
N LEU A 112 -2.97 -0.14 5.99
CA LEU A 112 -2.63 -1.01 4.85
C LEU A 112 -2.26 -0.24 3.58
N THR A 113 -2.10 1.07 3.67
CA THR A 113 -1.70 1.94 2.55
C THR A 113 -0.22 2.24 2.67
N PHE A 114 0.63 1.53 1.95
CA PHE A 114 2.08 1.68 2.06
C PHE A 114 2.65 2.67 1.05
N TRP A 115 3.51 3.57 1.51
CA TRP A 115 4.24 4.55 0.69
C TRP A 115 5.64 4.01 0.36
N ALA A 116 5.70 2.76 -0.03
CA ALA A 116 6.91 2.01 -0.34
C ALA A 116 6.62 0.88 -1.33
N PRO A 117 7.61 0.52 -2.17
CA PRO A 117 8.90 1.19 -2.37
C PRO A 117 8.74 2.55 -3.07
N ASN A 118 9.81 3.35 -3.11
CA ASN A 118 9.83 4.57 -3.90
C ASN A 118 10.13 4.20 -5.37
N VAL A 119 9.07 3.95 -6.15
CA VAL A 119 9.19 3.61 -7.58
C VAL A 119 9.51 4.87 -8.37
N ASN A 120 10.77 5.22 -8.39
CA ASN A 120 11.34 6.39 -9.05
C ASN A 120 12.78 6.09 -9.47
N ILE A 121 13.37 6.95 -10.30
CA ILE A 121 14.75 6.81 -10.77
C ILE A 121 15.69 7.59 -9.87
N PHE A 122 16.77 6.94 -9.45
CA PHE A 122 17.85 7.56 -8.68
C PHE A 122 18.74 8.40 -9.59
N ARG A 123 18.36 9.66 -9.84
CA ARG A 123 18.99 10.56 -10.81
C ARG A 123 20.22 11.29 -10.30
N ASP A 124 20.30 11.51 -8.99
CA ASP A 124 21.34 12.34 -8.38
C ASP A 124 21.81 11.69 -7.06
N PRO A 125 23.12 11.39 -6.92
CA PRO A 125 23.65 10.76 -5.71
C PRO A 125 23.52 11.60 -4.44
N ARG A 126 23.24 12.89 -4.57
CA ARG A 126 22.97 13.79 -3.42
C ARG A 126 21.55 13.64 -2.87
N TRP A 127 20.67 12.95 -3.59
CA TRP A 127 19.32 12.72 -3.11
C TRP A 127 19.30 11.75 -1.92
N GLY A 128 18.93 12.23 -0.72
CA GLY A 128 18.99 11.47 0.52
C GLY A 128 18.06 10.25 0.61
N ARG A 129 17.08 10.12 -0.32
CA ARG A 129 16.16 8.99 -0.40
C ARG A 129 16.44 8.02 -1.55
N GLY A 130 17.61 8.14 -2.20
CA GLY A 130 17.97 7.28 -3.33
C GLY A 130 17.96 5.78 -2.99
N HIS A 131 18.33 5.40 -1.78
CA HIS A 131 18.34 4.02 -1.30
C HIS A 131 16.93 3.39 -1.17
N GLU A 132 15.87 4.19 -1.19
CA GLU A 132 14.48 3.72 -1.20
C GLU A 132 14.01 3.31 -2.61
N THR A 133 14.81 3.55 -3.64
CA THR A 133 14.52 3.21 -5.04
C THR A 133 15.23 1.93 -5.46
N PHE A 134 14.83 1.38 -6.60
CA PHE A 134 15.53 0.23 -7.23
C PHE A 134 16.75 0.66 -8.07
N GLY A 135 17.18 1.92 -8.01
CA GLY A 135 18.37 2.44 -8.68
C GLY A 135 18.08 3.39 -9.83
N GLU A 136 19.10 3.56 -10.70
CA GLU A 136 19.07 4.54 -11.79
C GLU A 136 18.49 3.99 -13.10
N ASP A 137 18.46 2.67 -13.28
CA ASP A 137 18.00 2.03 -14.50
C ASP A 137 16.46 1.95 -14.55
N PRO A 138 15.80 2.54 -15.55
CA PRO A 138 14.34 2.54 -15.62
C PRO A 138 13.76 1.16 -15.97
N TYR A 139 14.48 0.32 -16.70
CA TYR A 139 14.01 -1.02 -17.03
C TYR A 139 14.01 -1.91 -15.79
N LEU A 140 15.13 -1.97 -15.06
CA LEU A 140 15.23 -2.71 -13.80
C LEU A 140 14.19 -2.23 -12.79
N THR A 141 14.05 -0.90 -12.62
CA THR A 141 13.06 -0.30 -11.73
C THR A 141 11.64 -0.72 -12.09
N SER A 142 11.30 -0.74 -13.37
CA SER A 142 9.95 -1.14 -13.80
C SER A 142 9.68 -2.61 -13.54
N ARG A 143 10.64 -3.50 -13.83
CA ARG A 143 10.50 -4.94 -13.62
C ARG A 143 10.33 -5.28 -12.15
N LEU A 144 11.26 -4.82 -11.31
CA LEU A 144 11.24 -5.10 -9.87
C LEU A 144 10.04 -4.43 -9.17
N GLY A 145 9.67 -3.22 -9.60
CA GLY A 145 8.52 -2.50 -9.05
C GLY A 145 7.21 -3.23 -9.33
N VAL A 146 7.02 -3.76 -10.55
CA VAL A 146 5.83 -4.57 -10.90
C VAL A 146 5.76 -5.81 -10.02
N ARG A 147 6.85 -6.58 -9.91
CA ARG A 147 6.88 -7.81 -9.11
C ARG A 147 6.60 -7.58 -7.64
N TYR A 148 7.20 -6.54 -7.05
CA TYR A 148 6.91 -6.17 -5.67
C TYR A 148 5.42 -5.83 -5.47
N ILE A 149 4.82 -5.08 -6.40
CA ILE A 149 3.40 -4.71 -6.34
C ILE A 149 2.52 -5.95 -6.52
N GLU A 150 2.84 -6.85 -7.41
CA GLU A 150 2.13 -8.13 -7.60
C GLU A 150 2.09 -8.92 -6.29
N GLY A 151 3.23 -9.15 -5.64
CA GLY A 151 3.31 -9.79 -4.34
C GLY A 151 2.50 -9.07 -3.25
N CYS A 152 2.58 -7.75 -3.20
CA CYS A 152 1.81 -6.97 -2.23
C CYS A 152 0.29 -7.04 -2.44
N LEU A 153 -0.18 -7.19 -3.68
CA LEU A 153 -1.60 -7.15 -4.01
C LEU A 153 -2.30 -8.52 -3.94
N LEU A 154 -1.58 -9.63 -3.82
CA LEU A 154 -2.16 -10.97 -3.72
C LEU A 154 -3.23 -11.10 -2.64
N TYR A 155 -3.11 -10.35 -1.54
CA TYR A 155 -4.04 -10.38 -0.41
C TYR A 155 -4.93 -9.13 -0.25
N THR A 156 -4.76 -8.10 -1.07
CA THR A 156 -5.40 -6.79 -0.81
C THR A 156 -6.60 -6.45 -1.70
N SER A 157 -7.12 -7.28 -2.47
CA SER A 157 -8.09 -7.15 -3.56
C SER A 157 -7.40 -7.10 -4.92
N PRO A 158 -7.86 -7.90 -5.86
CA PRO A 158 -7.29 -7.88 -7.20
C PRO A 158 -7.48 -6.47 -7.79
N SER A 159 -6.37 -5.78 -8.02
CA SER A 159 -6.36 -4.59 -8.85
C SER A 159 -6.74 -5.00 -10.28
N PRO A 160 -7.46 -4.16 -11.03
CA PRO A 160 -7.69 -4.41 -12.45
C PRO A 160 -6.39 -4.56 -13.27
N ARG A 161 -5.25 -4.14 -12.70
CA ARG A 161 -3.92 -4.28 -13.30
C ARG A 161 -3.28 -5.64 -13.07
N ASP A 162 -3.70 -6.38 -12.05
CA ASP A 162 -3.10 -7.66 -11.65
C ASP A 162 -3.49 -8.83 -12.58
N ARG A 163 -4.35 -8.60 -13.56
CA ARG A 163 -4.90 -9.61 -14.46
C ARG A 163 -4.64 -9.35 -15.94
N SER A 164 -3.70 -8.49 -16.26
CA SER A 164 -3.33 -8.18 -17.64
C SER A 164 -2.00 -8.85 -18.06
N VAL A 165 -1.78 -10.09 -17.63
CA VAL A 165 -0.73 -10.95 -18.16
C VAL A 165 -1.36 -12.14 -18.83
#